data_c809c0649da1dfc88baca1b6687f67b3
#
_entry.id   c809c0649da1dfc88baca1b6687f67b3
#
_cell.length_a   1.000
_cell.length_b   1.000
_cell.length_c   1.000
_cell.angle_alpha   90.00
_cell.angle_beta   90.00
_cell.angle_gamma   90.00
#
_symmetry.space_group_name_H-M   'P 1'
#
loop_
_entity.id
_entity.type
_entity.pdbx_description
1 polymer ?
#
loop_
_entity_poly.entity_id
_entity_poly.type
_entity_poly.pdbx_seq_one_letter_code
_entity_poly.pdbx_strand_id
1 'polypeptide(L)'
;MKNYFLWSTVTVLLCAKVGAQQQQDSLNTLQLDEVVVSDSRFELKRENSGKTVIKIGQKELEQNQGRSIAEIINTKSGIEINGSRSYAGQNLSTYVRGGNNRQVLVVIDGIQVSDPSSPSAEYDLRLLNISQIESIEILKGAASTLYGNSAATAVINITTKQAKKEGLLMDVLSSMGTNQSQNNQNYNISDFSNTVNLMAKHEKLSLLASGGQQFTDGLSAAIGTEADAYSRIDGNVKVGYQFTERFEVTASAFYNKLNSDYDNGFPIEDADFHFTSEQSRFGLASKYGYENGSIHINTAFNQIDRSFVSSFPAGYNSQTYVLDIFNKYTFAKKLHTIIGLNYIDNQTLFSEEQHSNTVDPYLNVVYVGDSGINLNTGLRLNNHSTYGSNVIYNINPSYRVAINSGYLKFLGSYATSYIAPNLSQLYGPFGANSDLNPEEDRTLEGGVEYKMSDKFTINAVYFNRVEDARIEYVTIDPVTFESQYRNAESTAHFNGVEVGFSSKPVKGLTFDANYTLTNSKEGLALRVPKNKVNASIGYTMGTKTYVGLSYQFVSDRTDTDFATFSNVELASFSLVNLQLKHEFSNRFGAFVGIDNLLNEEYTELVDYTTRGRNVRLGFKLSL
;
A
#
# COMPACT_ATOMS: atom_id res chain seq x y z
N MET A 1 -8.77 -33.69 -14.71
CA MET A 1 -7.40 -34.23 -14.60
C MET A 1 -6.81 -34.49 -15.98
N LYS A 2 -5.64 -34.00 -16.27
CA LYS A 2 -4.79 -34.04 -17.49
C LYS A 2 -4.90 -32.79 -18.36
N ASN A 3 -3.79 -32.06 -18.36
CA ASN A 3 -3.19 -31.19 -19.40
C ASN A 3 -2.84 -29.75 -18.97
N TYR A 4 -2.17 -29.58 -17.83
CA TYR A 4 -1.45 -28.31 -17.53
C TYR A 4 0.03 -28.53 -17.18
N PHE A 5 0.67 -29.55 -17.78
CA PHE A 5 2.08 -29.84 -17.56
C PHE A 5 2.83 -29.75 -18.88
N LEU A 6 3.00 -28.53 -19.45
CA LEU A 6 3.93 -28.32 -20.58
C LEU A 6 4.03 -26.84 -20.97
N TRP A 7 4.60 -26.00 -20.09
CA TRP A 7 5.11 -24.66 -20.51
C TRP A 7 6.29 -24.20 -19.64
N SER A 8 7.11 -25.12 -19.17
CA SER A 8 8.31 -24.78 -18.40
C SER A 8 9.60 -25.26 -19.09
N THR A 9 9.80 -25.00 -20.37
CA THR A 9 11.12 -25.13 -20.98
C THR A 9 11.13 -24.52 -22.40
N VAL A 10 11.21 -23.18 -22.48
CA VAL A 10 11.82 -22.51 -23.63
C VAL A 10 12.63 -21.33 -23.12
N THR A 11 13.80 -21.59 -22.57
CA THR A 11 14.82 -20.57 -22.40
C THR A 11 15.72 -20.66 -23.63
N VAL A 12 15.39 -19.87 -24.64
CA VAL A 12 16.25 -19.69 -25.81
C VAL A 12 17.41 -18.79 -25.42
N LEU A 13 18.59 -19.34 -25.31
CA LEU A 13 19.86 -18.63 -25.26
C LEU A 13 20.07 -17.86 -26.57
N LEU A 14 19.81 -16.57 -26.58
CA LEU A 14 20.32 -15.62 -27.55
C LEU A 14 21.50 -14.87 -26.92
N CYS A 15 22.71 -15.44 -27.07
CA CYS A 15 23.96 -14.74 -26.79
C CYS A 15 24.21 -13.66 -27.85
N ALA A 16 23.72 -12.45 -27.67
CA ALA A 16 24.22 -11.28 -28.39
C ALA A 16 25.39 -10.70 -27.58
N LYS A 17 26.61 -10.77 -28.14
CA LYS A 17 27.75 -10.04 -27.60
C LYS A 17 27.53 -8.54 -27.83
N VAL A 18 27.05 -7.83 -26.83
CA VAL A 18 27.11 -6.38 -26.78
C VAL A 18 28.32 -6.01 -25.93
N GLY A 19 29.34 -5.48 -26.58
CA GLY A 19 30.50 -4.88 -25.90
C GLY A 19 30.08 -3.60 -25.19
N ALA A 20 29.87 -3.66 -23.88
CA ALA A 20 29.64 -2.48 -23.05
C ALA A 20 30.97 -2.05 -22.43
N GLN A 21 31.39 -0.86 -22.77
CA GLN A 21 32.53 -0.17 -22.19
C GLN A 21 32.23 0.15 -20.72
N GLN A 22 33.05 -0.39 -19.82
CA GLN A 22 32.96 -0.14 -18.38
C GLN A 22 33.44 1.27 -18.08
N GLN A 23 32.52 2.17 -17.73
CA GLN A 23 32.87 3.40 -17.04
C GLN A 23 32.59 3.17 -15.55
N GLN A 24 33.69 3.07 -14.79
CA GLN A 24 33.69 2.90 -13.35
C GLN A 24 33.43 4.26 -12.70
N ASP A 25 32.18 4.67 -12.61
CA ASP A 25 31.79 5.78 -11.76
C ASP A 25 31.77 5.32 -10.31
N SER A 26 32.80 5.73 -9.57
CA SER A 26 32.77 5.75 -8.12
C SER A 26 31.74 6.82 -7.71
N LEU A 27 30.47 6.42 -7.65
CA LEU A 27 29.44 7.23 -7.04
C LEU A 27 29.77 7.40 -5.56
N ASN A 28 30.39 8.53 -5.22
CA ASN A 28 30.14 9.17 -3.95
C ASN A 28 28.62 9.33 -3.88
N THR A 29 27.93 8.41 -3.23
CA THR A 29 26.55 8.58 -2.83
C THR A 29 26.54 9.74 -1.83
N LEU A 30 26.42 10.96 -2.34
CA LEU A 30 25.83 12.04 -1.59
C LEU A 30 24.49 11.48 -1.10
N GLN A 31 24.42 11.16 0.18
CA GLN A 31 23.18 10.78 0.84
C GLN A 31 22.33 12.04 0.80
N LEU A 32 21.52 12.17 -0.26
CA LEU A 32 20.51 13.22 -0.36
C LEU A 32 19.62 13.08 0.87
N ASP A 33 19.37 14.17 1.56
CA ASP A 33 18.36 14.23 2.61
C ASP A 33 17.08 13.54 2.11
N GLU A 34 16.46 12.73 2.96
CA GLU A 34 15.27 11.98 2.58
C GLU A 34 14.18 12.93 2.08
N VAL A 35 13.92 12.87 0.79
CA VAL A 35 12.89 13.68 0.12
C VAL A 35 11.58 12.92 0.15
N VAL A 36 10.51 13.59 0.54
CA VAL A 36 9.13 13.09 0.53
C VAL A 36 8.28 13.96 -0.39
N VAL A 37 7.36 13.33 -1.10
CA VAL A 37 6.48 13.99 -2.08
C VAL A 37 5.02 13.96 -1.62
N SER A 38 4.60 12.91 -0.92
CA SER A 38 3.19 12.64 -0.61
C SER A 38 2.51 13.72 0.24
N ASP A 39 3.26 14.41 1.11
CA ASP A 39 2.68 15.45 1.99
C ASP A 39 2.29 16.74 1.23
N SER A 40 2.93 17.01 0.09
CA SER A 40 2.75 18.31 -0.58
C SER A 40 2.79 18.26 -2.10
N ARG A 41 2.96 17.07 -2.69
CA ARG A 41 3.26 16.87 -4.12
C ARG A 41 4.50 17.65 -4.63
N PHE A 42 5.27 18.28 -3.74
CA PHE A 42 6.58 18.84 -4.02
C PHE A 42 7.67 17.94 -3.43
N GLU A 43 8.83 17.92 -4.06
CA GLU A 43 10.02 17.26 -3.52
C GLU A 43 10.58 18.08 -2.35
N LEU A 44 10.03 17.85 -1.17
CA LEU A 44 10.46 18.53 0.05
C LEU A 44 11.32 17.60 0.91
N LYS A 45 12.29 18.19 1.61
CA LYS A 45 13.03 17.46 2.64
C LYS A 45 12.06 17.04 3.76
N ARG A 46 12.20 15.82 4.25
CA ARG A 46 11.39 15.28 5.36
C ARG A 46 11.38 16.20 6.59
N GLU A 47 12.50 16.89 6.84
CA GLU A 47 12.62 17.83 7.95
C GLU A 47 11.64 19.02 7.88
N ASN A 48 11.12 19.34 6.70
CA ASN A 48 10.20 20.45 6.44
C ASN A 48 8.73 20.02 6.40
N SER A 49 8.45 18.72 6.48
CA SER A 49 7.07 18.23 6.51
C SER A 49 6.46 18.35 7.91
N GLY A 50 5.23 18.85 8.00
CA GLY A 50 4.40 18.88 9.21
C GLY A 50 3.69 17.56 9.51
N LYS A 51 3.80 16.59 8.62
CA LYS A 51 3.16 15.27 8.73
C LYS A 51 4.16 14.14 8.87
N THR A 52 3.68 12.99 9.35
CA THR A 52 4.46 11.75 9.39
C THR A 52 4.36 11.04 8.05
N VAL A 53 5.49 10.94 7.35
CA VAL A 53 5.62 10.16 6.11
C VAL A 53 6.60 9.01 6.33
N ILE A 54 6.17 7.80 6.00
CA ILE A 54 7.03 6.61 5.96
C ILE A 54 7.41 6.37 4.50
N LYS A 55 8.71 6.21 4.23
CA LYS A 55 9.20 5.90 2.89
C LYS A 55 9.83 4.51 2.88
N ILE A 56 9.32 3.65 2.01
CA ILE A 56 9.88 2.34 1.68
C ILE A 56 10.58 2.51 0.32
N GLY A 57 11.89 2.62 0.34
CA GLY A 57 12.68 2.83 -0.86
C GLY A 57 13.11 1.53 -1.53
N GLN A 58 13.73 1.65 -2.71
CA GLN A 58 14.17 0.52 -3.53
C GLN A 58 15.06 -0.47 -2.75
N LYS A 59 15.99 0.03 -1.91
CA LYS A 59 16.87 -0.83 -1.11
C LYS A 59 16.08 -1.73 -0.16
N GLU A 60 15.07 -1.20 0.51
CA GLU A 60 14.23 -1.96 1.43
C GLU A 60 13.35 -2.97 0.68
N LEU A 61 12.79 -2.59 -0.48
CA LEU A 61 12.06 -3.51 -1.35
C LEU A 61 12.96 -4.66 -1.84
N GLU A 62 14.20 -4.37 -2.23
CA GLU A 62 15.18 -5.38 -2.64
C GLU A 62 15.63 -6.30 -1.49
N GLN A 63 15.66 -5.81 -0.26
CA GLN A 63 15.98 -6.61 0.93
C GLN A 63 14.82 -7.53 1.35
N ASN A 64 13.59 -7.24 0.90
CA ASN A 64 12.39 -8.01 1.19
C ASN A 64 11.84 -8.77 -0.02
N GLN A 65 12.70 -9.09 -1.01
CA GLN A 65 12.30 -9.85 -2.18
C GLN A 65 11.64 -11.18 -1.81
N GLY A 66 10.56 -11.51 -2.52
CA GLY A 66 9.75 -12.70 -2.28
C GLY A 66 8.61 -12.50 -1.27
N ARG A 67 8.56 -11.38 -0.54
CA ARG A 67 7.43 -11.02 0.33
C ARG A 67 6.40 -10.20 -0.44
N SER A 68 5.15 -10.24 0.00
CA SER A 68 4.10 -9.38 -0.54
C SER A 68 4.27 -7.91 -0.09
N ILE A 69 3.69 -6.99 -0.85
CA ILE A 69 3.65 -5.57 -0.46
C ILE A 69 2.90 -5.37 0.85
N ALA A 70 1.80 -6.11 1.05
CA ALA A 70 1.03 -6.06 2.29
C ALA A 70 1.86 -6.45 3.51
N GLU A 71 2.67 -7.52 3.43
CA GLU A 71 3.57 -7.93 4.51
C GLU A 71 4.61 -6.85 4.85
N ILE A 72 5.17 -6.17 3.84
CA ILE A 72 6.16 -5.10 4.06
C ILE A 72 5.49 -3.88 4.71
N ILE A 73 4.35 -3.44 4.21
CA ILE A 73 3.60 -2.31 4.78
C ILE A 73 3.16 -2.64 6.21
N ASN A 74 2.79 -3.88 6.48
CA ASN A 74 2.36 -4.35 7.80
C ASN A 74 3.46 -4.29 8.88
N THR A 75 4.72 -4.10 8.50
CA THR A 75 5.82 -3.85 9.46
C THR A 75 5.96 -2.38 9.87
N LYS A 76 5.14 -1.47 9.33
CA LYS A 76 5.25 -0.04 9.60
C LYS A 76 4.39 0.39 10.78
N SER A 77 4.84 1.44 11.49
CA SER A 77 4.11 1.95 12.66
C SER A 77 2.70 2.43 12.30
N GLY A 78 1.73 2.15 13.17
CA GLY A 78 0.34 2.59 13.02
C GLY A 78 -0.47 1.81 11.99
N ILE A 79 0.09 0.74 11.40
CA ILE A 79 -0.55 -0.04 10.34
C ILE A 79 -0.73 -1.49 10.78
N GLU A 80 -1.91 -2.04 10.55
CA GLU A 80 -2.21 -3.47 10.63
C GLU A 80 -2.90 -3.90 9.33
N ILE A 81 -2.40 -4.97 8.69
CA ILE A 81 -3.02 -5.58 7.51
C ILE A 81 -3.31 -7.04 7.84
N ASN A 82 -4.56 -7.30 8.20
CA ASN A 82 -5.05 -8.65 8.46
C ASN A 82 -5.22 -9.42 7.14
N GLY A 83 -5.00 -10.73 7.18
CA GLY A 83 -4.98 -11.62 6.02
C GLY A 83 -3.60 -11.72 5.36
N SER A 84 -2.65 -10.84 5.70
CA SER A 84 -1.33 -10.83 5.09
C SER A 84 -0.45 -12.03 5.49
N ARG A 85 -0.82 -12.75 6.55
CA ARG A 85 -0.10 -13.92 7.11
C ARG A 85 -0.89 -15.23 6.98
N SER A 86 -2.05 -15.20 6.32
CA SER A 86 -2.90 -16.35 6.01
C SER A 86 -2.53 -16.99 4.66
N TYR A 87 -3.41 -17.83 4.09
CA TYR A 87 -3.23 -18.30 2.73
C TYR A 87 -3.22 -17.14 1.73
N ALA A 88 -2.63 -17.33 0.54
CA ALA A 88 -2.36 -16.22 -0.39
C ALA A 88 -3.62 -15.55 -0.95
N GLY A 89 -4.73 -16.27 -1.02
CA GLY A 89 -6.03 -15.79 -1.49
C GLY A 89 -6.84 -15.00 -0.46
N GLN A 90 -6.38 -14.93 0.80
CA GLN A 90 -7.10 -14.23 1.87
C GLN A 90 -7.35 -12.77 1.53
N ASN A 91 -8.59 -12.30 1.70
CA ASN A 91 -8.91 -10.90 1.58
C ASN A 91 -8.16 -10.07 2.62
N LEU A 92 -7.55 -8.98 2.17
CA LEU A 92 -6.76 -8.11 3.02
C LEU A 92 -7.62 -7.01 3.63
N SER A 93 -7.47 -6.79 4.93
CA SER A 93 -8.08 -5.67 5.64
C SER A 93 -7.00 -4.76 6.19
N THR A 94 -6.93 -3.53 5.67
CA THR A 94 -5.92 -2.54 6.06
C THR A 94 -6.48 -1.58 7.09
N TYR A 95 -5.85 -1.51 8.25
CA TYR A 95 -6.18 -0.60 9.33
C TYR A 95 -5.01 0.36 9.57
N VAL A 96 -5.31 1.65 9.62
CA VAL A 96 -4.32 2.66 9.99
C VAL A 96 -4.86 3.50 11.14
N ARG A 97 -4.16 3.46 12.29
CA ARG A 97 -4.57 4.20 13.50
C ARG A 97 -6.03 3.92 13.91
N GLY A 98 -6.46 2.67 13.77
CA GLY A 98 -7.82 2.22 14.07
C GLY A 98 -8.85 2.43 12.94
N GLY A 99 -8.52 3.18 11.89
CA GLY A 99 -9.37 3.30 10.70
C GLY A 99 -9.26 2.08 9.78
N ASN A 100 -10.32 1.80 9.03
CA ASN A 100 -10.48 0.62 8.19
C ASN A 100 -10.13 0.88 6.71
N ASN A 101 -10.31 -0.14 5.85
CA ASN A 101 -10.02 -0.09 4.40
C ASN A 101 -10.57 1.15 3.69
N ARG A 102 -11.81 1.57 3.98
CA ARG A 102 -12.46 2.72 3.34
C ARG A 102 -11.73 4.05 3.58
N GLN A 103 -10.96 4.10 4.64
CA GLN A 103 -10.28 5.30 5.15
C GLN A 103 -8.82 5.36 4.71
N VAL A 104 -8.37 4.38 3.91
CA VAL A 104 -7.01 4.26 3.38
C VAL A 104 -7.03 4.33 1.87
N LEU A 105 -6.50 5.40 1.32
CA LEU A 105 -6.43 5.59 -0.14
C LEU A 105 -5.13 5.03 -0.71
N VAL A 106 -5.23 4.27 -1.79
CA VAL A 106 -4.07 3.86 -2.61
C VAL A 106 -3.95 4.76 -3.84
N VAL A 107 -2.74 5.24 -4.08
CA VAL A 107 -2.39 6.06 -5.25
C VAL A 107 -1.24 5.37 -5.98
N ILE A 108 -1.36 5.14 -7.27
CA ILE A 108 -0.30 4.54 -8.10
C ILE A 108 0.08 5.52 -9.20
N ASP A 109 1.35 5.96 -9.20
CA ASP A 109 1.89 6.94 -10.17
C ASP A 109 1.06 8.24 -10.24
N GLY A 110 0.52 8.68 -9.10
CA GLY A 110 -0.30 9.89 -9.00
C GLY A 110 -1.78 9.72 -9.33
N ILE A 111 -2.22 8.52 -9.67
CA ILE A 111 -3.61 8.17 -9.95
C ILE A 111 -4.22 7.45 -8.74
N GLN A 112 -5.37 7.92 -8.27
CA GLN A 112 -6.17 7.23 -7.27
C GLN A 112 -6.74 5.93 -7.85
N VAL A 113 -6.65 4.86 -7.06
CA VAL A 113 -7.17 3.54 -7.46
C VAL A 113 -8.11 3.00 -6.38
N SER A 114 -9.28 2.56 -6.81
CA SER A 114 -10.34 2.01 -5.95
C SER A 114 -11.23 1.06 -6.76
N ASP A 115 -12.01 0.25 -6.06
CA ASP A 115 -13.06 -0.59 -6.65
C ASP A 115 -14.43 -0.15 -6.11
N PRO A 116 -15.20 0.65 -6.84
CA PRO A 116 -16.50 1.14 -6.38
C PRO A 116 -17.57 0.05 -6.22
N SER A 117 -17.31 -1.16 -6.72
CA SER A 117 -18.18 -2.33 -6.51
C SER A 117 -17.89 -3.07 -5.20
N SER A 118 -16.77 -2.76 -4.53
CA SER A 118 -16.42 -3.33 -3.23
C SER A 118 -17.08 -2.56 -2.08
N PRO A 119 -17.51 -3.23 -0.99
CA PRO A 119 -18.09 -2.57 0.18
C PRO A 119 -17.23 -1.48 0.82
N SER A 120 -15.93 -1.60 0.73
CA SER A 120 -14.98 -0.60 1.26
C SER A 120 -14.34 0.26 0.18
N ALA A 121 -14.67 0.05 -1.09
CA ALA A 121 -14.05 0.69 -2.26
C ALA A 121 -12.51 0.60 -2.26
N GLU A 122 -11.93 -0.36 -1.56
CA GLU A 122 -10.49 -0.55 -1.42
C GLU A 122 -9.83 -1.02 -2.71
N TYR A 123 -8.56 -0.71 -2.86
CA TYR A 123 -7.70 -1.33 -3.86
C TYR A 123 -7.09 -2.62 -3.28
N ASP A 124 -7.18 -3.73 -4.02
CA ASP A 124 -6.63 -5.01 -3.62
C ASP A 124 -5.10 -5.02 -3.69
N LEU A 125 -4.43 -4.95 -2.54
CA LEU A 125 -2.96 -4.95 -2.45
C LEU A 125 -2.33 -6.28 -2.92
N ARG A 126 -3.10 -7.38 -3.05
CA ARG A 126 -2.61 -8.66 -3.61
C ARG A 126 -2.22 -8.53 -5.08
N LEU A 127 -2.76 -7.54 -5.79
CA LEU A 127 -2.46 -7.28 -7.21
C LEU A 127 -1.10 -6.61 -7.44
N LEU A 128 -0.45 -6.13 -6.39
CA LEU A 128 0.84 -5.44 -6.49
C LEU A 128 2.01 -6.42 -6.56
N ASN A 129 2.91 -6.16 -7.49
CA ASN A 129 4.16 -6.91 -7.64
C ASN A 129 5.35 -6.06 -7.16
N ILE A 130 6.01 -6.50 -6.08
CA ILE A 130 7.14 -5.79 -5.46
C ILE A 130 8.25 -5.44 -6.46
N SER A 131 8.49 -6.30 -7.46
CA SER A 131 9.57 -6.11 -8.43
C SER A 131 9.29 -5.00 -9.46
N GLN A 132 8.04 -4.53 -9.56
CA GLN A 132 7.62 -3.43 -10.42
C GLN A 132 7.62 -2.08 -9.71
N ILE A 133 7.79 -2.07 -8.38
CA ILE A 133 7.72 -0.87 -7.55
C ILE A 133 9.11 -0.28 -7.35
N GLU A 134 9.22 1.04 -7.45
CA GLU A 134 10.41 1.84 -7.15
C GLU A 134 10.41 2.30 -5.69
N SER A 135 9.28 2.82 -5.21
CA SER A 135 9.11 3.27 -3.83
C SER A 135 7.65 3.30 -3.40
N ILE A 136 7.43 3.26 -2.09
CA ILE A 136 6.13 3.47 -1.46
C ILE A 136 6.30 4.57 -0.41
N GLU A 137 5.47 5.59 -0.47
CA GLU A 137 5.36 6.60 0.57
C GLU A 137 4.00 6.46 1.26
N ILE A 138 3.99 6.32 2.59
CA ILE A 138 2.78 6.22 3.38
C ILE A 138 2.64 7.51 4.18
N LEU A 139 1.70 8.35 3.76
CA LEU A 139 1.33 9.56 4.46
C LEU A 139 0.25 9.21 5.48
N LYS A 140 0.55 9.34 6.77
CA LYS A 140 -0.39 9.03 7.86
C LYS A 140 -1.21 10.24 8.28
N GLY A 141 -2.41 9.96 8.82
CA GLY A 141 -3.41 10.96 9.17
C GLY A 141 -4.17 11.50 7.96
N ALA A 142 -5.19 12.30 8.22
CA ALA A 142 -6.07 12.82 7.18
C ALA A 142 -5.31 13.64 6.13
N ALA A 143 -5.47 13.29 4.86
CA ALA A 143 -4.84 13.91 3.69
C ALA A 143 -5.85 14.24 2.58
N SER A 144 -7.12 14.30 2.94
CA SER A 144 -8.23 14.47 1.99
C SER A 144 -8.19 15.81 1.22
N THR A 145 -7.50 16.83 1.72
CA THR A 145 -7.32 18.10 0.99
C THR A 145 -6.58 17.92 -0.34
N LEU A 146 -5.52 17.10 -0.38
CA LEU A 146 -4.75 16.83 -1.61
C LEU A 146 -5.29 15.63 -2.39
N TYR A 147 -5.80 14.62 -1.68
CA TYR A 147 -6.12 13.32 -2.25
C TYR A 147 -7.61 12.99 -2.32
N GLY A 148 -8.49 13.79 -1.69
CA GLY A 148 -9.94 13.62 -1.76
C GLY A 148 -10.50 12.52 -0.88
N ASN A 149 -11.58 11.93 -1.34
CA ASN A 149 -12.33 10.89 -0.64
C ASN A 149 -11.43 9.69 -0.25
N SER A 150 -11.75 9.01 0.85
CA SER A 150 -11.03 7.85 1.40
C SER A 150 -9.61 8.13 1.94
N ALA A 151 -9.08 9.35 1.86
CA ALA A 151 -7.78 9.71 2.43
C ALA A 151 -7.89 10.19 3.89
N ALA A 152 -8.66 9.47 4.74
CA ALA A 152 -8.97 9.90 6.10
C ALA A 152 -7.92 9.48 7.13
N THR A 153 -7.31 8.31 6.97
CA THR A 153 -6.31 7.78 7.92
C THR A 153 -4.92 7.61 7.33
N ALA A 154 -4.86 7.31 6.04
CA ALA A 154 -3.59 7.27 5.31
C ALA A 154 -3.77 7.37 3.80
N VAL A 155 -2.68 7.76 3.14
CA VAL A 155 -2.47 7.58 1.70
C VAL A 155 -1.26 6.68 1.48
N ILE A 156 -1.43 5.57 0.78
CA ILE A 156 -0.37 4.68 0.33
C ILE A 156 -0.03 5.07 -1.11
N ASN A 157 1.01 5.87 -1.29
CA ASN A 157 1.43 6.38 -2.58
C ASN A 157 2.55 5.50 -3.16
N ILE A 158 2.26 4.81 -4.24
CA ILE A 158 3.14 3.84 -4.89
C ILE A 158 3.69 4.44 -6.17
N THR A 159 5.00 4.48 -6.29
CA THR A 159 5.69 4.84 -7.52
C THR A 159 6.22 3.57 -8.17
N THR A 160 5.82 3.30 -9.40
CA THR A 160 6.32 2.15 -10.14
C THR A 160 7.59 2.51 -10.90
N LYS A 161 8.40 1.50 -11.23
CA LYS A 161 9.68 1.66 -11.94
C LYS A 161 9.53 2.40 -13.27
N GLN A 162 10.60 3.06 -13.67
CA GLN A 162 10.71 3.81 -14.93
C GLN A 162 12.12 3.63 -15.51
N ALA A 163 12.24 3.71 -16.84
CA ALA A 163 13.53 3.74 -17.52
C ALA A 163 14.16 5.14 -17.38
N LYS A 164 15.14 5.28 -16.47
CA LYS A 164 15.81 6.56 -16.17
C LYS A 164 17.14 6.74 -16.86
N LYS A 165 17.86 5.65 -17.14
CA LYS A 165 19.20 5.65 -17.71
C LYS A 165 19.16 5.25 -19.18
N GLU A 166 20.00 5.90 -20.00
CA GLU A 166 20.20 5.50 -21.39
C GLU A 166 20.63 4.03 -21.50
N GLY A 167 20.12 3.36 -22.52
CA GLY A 167 20.38 1.97 -22.82
C GLY A 167 19.20 1.04 -22.54
N LEU A 168 19.49 -0.23 -22.55
CA LEU A 168 18.55 -1.32 -22.30
C LEU A 168 18.96 -2.05 -21.03
N LEU A 169 18.01 -2.27 -20.15
CA LEU A 169 18.15 -3.05 -18.91
C LEU A 169 17.02 -4.08 -18.87
N MET A 170 17.37 -5.32 -18.59
CA MET A 170 16.42 -6.39 -18.33
C MET A 170 16.68 -7.00 -16.96
N ASP A 171 15.70 -6.99 -16.09
CA ASP A 171 15.71 -7.66 -14.79
C ASP A 171 14.79 -8.88 -14.82
N VAL A 172 15.30 -10.05 -14.44
CA VAL A 172 14.52 -11.27 -14.21
C VAL A 172 14.62 -11.61 -12.73
N LEU A 173 13.49 -11.76 -12.08
CA LEU A 173 13.37 -12.23 -10.71
C LEU A 173 12.58 -13.53 -10.71
N SER A 174 13.11 -14.58 -10.09
CA SER A 174 12.43 -15.86 -9.94
C SER A 174 12.60 -16.36 -8.52
N SER A 175 11.54 -16.91 -7.94
CA SER A 175 11.59 -17.54 -6.62
C SER A 175 10.65 -18.73 -6.54
N MET A 176 11.01 -19.65 -5.64
CA MET A 176 10.19 -20.78 -5.24
C MET A 176 10.25 -20.95 -3.72
N GLY A 177 9.22 -21.52 -3.13
CA GLY A 177 9.17 -21.70 -1.70
C GLY A 177 8.13 -22.72 -1.24
N THR A 178 8.11 -22.90 0.07
CA THR A 178 7.06 -23.66 0.74
C THR A 178 5.88 -22.74 1.06
N ASN A 179 4.70 -23.30 1.21
CA ASN A 179 3.52 -22.62 1.73
C ASN A 179 2.75 -23.61 2.62
N GLN A 180 3.00 -23.54 3.91
CA GLN A 180 2.57 -24.55 4.87
C GLN A 180 2.21 -23.92 6.22
N SER A 181 1.28 -24.57 6.96
CA SER A 181 0.89 -24.18 8.30
C SER A 181 1.91 -24.60 9.35
N GLN A 182 1.70 -24.24 10.61
CA GLN A 182 2.53 -24.65 11.75
C GLN A 182 2.48 -26.16 11.97
N ASN A 183 1.30 -26.74 11.76
CA ASN A 183 1.00 -28.14 12.09
C ASN A 183 1.30 -29.11 10.93
N ASN A 184 1.50 -28.59 9.71
CA ASN A 184 1.80 -29.42 8.53
C ASN A 184 3.09 -28.93 7.85
N GLN A 185 4.23 -29.26 8.44
CA GLN A 185 5.57 -28.89 7.99
C GLN A 185 6.16 -29.97 7.07
N ASN A 186 5.61 -30.11 5.86
CA ASN A 186 6.06 -31.12 4.89
C ASN A 186 7.21 -30.65 3.97
N TYR A 187 7.46 -29.32 3.94
CA TYR A 187 8.48 -28.65 3.12
C TYR A 187 8.32 -28.89 1.60
N ASN A 188 7.13 -29.19 1.14
CA ASN A 188 6.83 -29.25 -0.30
C ASN A 188 6.94 -27.87 -0.92
N ILE A 189 7.51 -27.79 -2.12
CA ILE A 189 7.58 -26.54 -2.87
C ILE A 189 6.24 -26.33 -3.57
N SER A 190 5.54 -25.28 -3.15
CA SER A 190 4.19 -24.96 -3.61
C SER A 190 3.96 -23.45 -3.83
N ASP A 191 4.99 -22.61 -3.67
CA ASP A 191 4.96 -21.17 -3.96
C ASP A 191 5.98 -20.84 -5.06
N PHE A 192 5.53 -20.21 -6.14
CA PHE A 192 6.34 -19.82 -7.29
C PHE A 192 6.04 -18.39 -7.70
N SER A 193 7.07 -17.59 -7.92
CA SER A 193 6.91 -16.24 -8.45
C SER A 193 8.00 -15.93 -9.47
N ASN A 194 7.59 -15.42 -10.63
CA ASN A 194 8.47 -15.04 -11.70
C ASN A 194 8.11 -13.65 -12.20
N THR A 195 9.09 -12.78 -12.43
CA THR A 195 8.88 -11.45 -13.00
C THR A 195 10.00 -11.09 -13.95
N VAL A 196 9.63 -10.47 -15.06
CA VAL A 196 10.55 -9.90 -16.04
C VAL A 196 10.23 -8.41 -16.17
N ASN A 197 11.26 -7.56 -16.05
CA ASN A 197 11.15 -6.13 -16.31
C ASN A 197 12.15 -5.77 -17.42
N LEU A 198 11.64 -5.14 -18.47
CA LEU A 198 12.42 -4.58 -19.57
C LEU A 198 12.31 -3.07 -19.51
N MET A 199 13.43 -2.38 -19.37
CA MET A 199 13.51 -0.93 -19.32
C MET A 199 14.46 -0.44 -20.41
N ALA A 200 13.97 0.43 -21.27
CA ALA A 200 14.76 1.02 -22.35
C ALA A 200 14.60 2.54 -22.35
N LYS A 201 15.71 3.24 -22.49
CA LYS A 201 15.69 4.68 -22.73
C LYS A 201 16.62 5.00 -23.89
N HIS A 202 16.11 5.80 -24.82
CA HIS A 202 16.89 6.31 -25.94
C HIS A 202 16.49 7.75 -26.21
N GLU A 203 17.41 8.68 -25.94
CA GLU A 203 17.17 10.12 -26.06
C GLU A 203 15.89 10.57 -25.33
N LYS A 204 14.82 10.87 -26.11
CA LYS A 204 13.54 11.37 -25.65
C LYS A 204 12.53 10.30 -25.33
N LEU A 205 12.78 9.06 -25.71
CA LEU A 205 11.87 7.93 -25.55
C LEU A 205 12.29 7.08 -24.34
N SER A 206 11.34 6.78 -23.47
CA SER A 206 11.49 5.81 -22.40
C SER A 206 10.42 4.71 -22.52
N LEU A 207 10.80 3.48 -22.30
CA LEU A 207 9.92 2.31 -22.32
C LEU A 207 10.16 1.47 -21.07
N LEU A 208 9.09 1.07 -20.42
CA LEU A 208 9.03 -0.03 -19.46
C LEU A 208 8.03 -1.06 -19.98
N ALA A 209 8.42 -2.31 -20.01
CA ALA A 209 7.50 -3.43 -20.16
C ALA A 209 7.80 -4.45 -19.06
N SER A 210 6.83 -4.85 -18.29
CA SER A 210 6.99 -5.86 -17.27
C SER A 210 5.85 -6.86 -17.28
N GLY A 211 6.17 -8.11 -16.91
CA GLY A 211 5.21 -9.18 -16.75
C GLY A 211 5.57 -10.01 -15.54
N GLY A 212 4.58 -10.41 -14.78
CA GLY A 212 4.74 -11.21 -13.58
C GLY A 212 3.75 -12.36 -13.53
N GLN A 213 4.12 -13.40 -12.81
CA GLN A 213 3.29 -14.54 -12.47
C GLN A 213 3.59 -14.95 -11.03
N GLN A 214 2.55 -15.25 -10.28
CA GLN A 214 2.64 -15.92 -8.99
C GLN A 214 1.66 -17.09 -8.98
N PHE A 215 2.07 -18.19 -8.41
CA PHE A 215 1.22 -19.33 -8.11
C PHE A 215 1.58 -19.84 -6.71
N THR A 216 0.57 -20.07 -5.88
CA THR A 216 0.74 -20.57 -4.52
C THR A 216 -0.36 -21.58 -4.24
N ASP A 217 0.02 -22.67 -3.58
CA ASP A 217 -0.85 -23.76 -3.17
C ASP A 217 -0.37 -24.31 -1.81
N GLY A 218 -1.06 -25.25 -1.21
CA GLY A 218 -0.59 -25.98 -0.02
C GLY A 218 -1.14 -25.51 1.33
N LEU A 219 -1.95 -24.44 1.38
CA LEU A 219 -2.73 -24.04 2.56
C LEU A 219 -4.22 -23.99 2.22
N SER A 220 -5.04 -24.51 3.10
CA SER A 220 -6.48 -24.28 3.12
C SER A 220 -6.80 -22.89 3.65
N ALA A 221 -7.86 -22.25 3.18
CA ALA A 221 -8.36 -20.99 3.73
C ALA A 221 -8.96 -21.20 5.12
N ALA A 222 -9.93 -22.06 5.26
CA ALA A 222 -10.43 -22.53 6.56
C ALA A 222 -9.43 -23.52 7.19
N ILE A 223 -9.52 -23.73 8.48
CA ILE A 223 -8.72 -24.75 9.17
C ILE A 223 -9.15 -26.13 8.69
N GLY A 224 -8.37 -26.72 7.78
CA GLY A 224 -8.66 -27.96 7.08
C GLY A 224 -7.42 -28.67 6.57
N THR A 225 -7.62 -29.69 5.75
CA THR A 225 -6.57 -30.52 5.14
C THR A 225 -6.44 -30.35 3.64
N GLU A 226 -7.39 -29.73 2.98
CA GLU A 226 -7.28 -29.39 1.57
C GLU A 226 -6.34 -28.20 1.34
N ALA A 227 -6.22 -27.75 0.12
CA ALA A 227 -5.36 -26.62 -0.23
C ALA A 227 -6.08 -25.71 -1.23
N ASP A 228 -6.20 -24.42 -0.87
CA ASP A 228 -6.76 -23.39 -1.72
C ASP A 228 -5.69 -22.75 -2.58
N ALA A 229 -5.80 -22.98 -3.88
CA ALA A 229 -4.83 -22.47 -4.84
C ALA A 229 -5.06 -20.96 -5.08
N TYR A 230 -3.95 -20.25 -5.25
CA TYR A 230 -3.93 -18.84 -5.62
C TYR A 230 -3.03 -18.65 -6.83
N SER A 231 -3.49 -17.86 -7.79
CA SER A 231 -2.66 -17.45 -8.92
C SER A 231 -2.88 -15.98 -9.28
N ARG A 232 -1.81 -15.31 -9.69
CA ARG A 232 -1.84 -13.96 -10.23
C ARG A 232 -0.97 -13.87 -11.46
N ILE A 233 -1.49 -13.20 -12.49
CA ILE A 233 -0.73 -12.75 -13.66
C ILE A 233 -0.85 -11.25 -13.74
N ASP A 234 0.25 -10.56 -13.93
CA ASP A 234 0.31 -9.11 -14.07
C ASP A 234 1.15 -8.68 -15.27
N GLY A 235 0.73 -7.61 -15.91
CA GLY A 235 1.43 -6.94 -16.99
C GLY A 235 1.38 -5.43 -16.85
N ASN A 236 2.48 -4.76 -17.18
CA ASN A 236 2.58 -3.30 -17.12
C ASN A 236 3.44 -2.80 -18.29
N VAL A 237 2.92 -1.83 -19.03
CA VAL A 237 3.66 -1.14 -20.09
C VAL A 237 3.56 0.36 -19.83
N LYS A 238 4.71 1.05 -19.87
CA LYS A 238 4.79 2.52 -19.83
C LYS A 238 5.64 3.02 -20.98
N VAL A 239 5.14 4.04 -21.67
CA VAL A 239 5.85 4.73 -22.75
C VAL A 239 5.89 6.21 -22.41
N GLY A 240 7.08 6.73 -22.15
CA GLY A 240 7.31 8.14 -21.91
C GLY A 240 8.00 8.80 -23.09
N TYR A 241 7.58 10.01 -23.44
CA TYR A 241 8.21 10.80 -24.50
C TYR A 241 8.41 12.26 -24.07
N GLN A 242 9.65 12.71 -24.16
CA GLN A 242 10.06 14.08 -23.88
C GLN A 242 9.98 14.92 -25.15
N PHE A 243 8.85 15.60 -25.39
CA PHE A 243 8.67 16.43 -26.60
C PHE A 243 9.66 17.61 -26.65
N THR A 244 9.78 18.30 -25.52
CA THR A 244 10.75 19.38 -25.29
C THR A 244 11.36 19.24 -23.90
N GLU A 245 12.36 20.02 -23.56
CA GLU A 245 12.91 20.05 -22.19
C GLU A 245 11.85 20.37 -21.11
N ARG A 246 10.75 20.99 -21.51
CA ARG A 246 9.67 21.44 -20.62
C ARG A 246 8.40 20.61 -20.71
N PHE A 247 8.25 19.76 -21.73
CA PHE A 247 7.02 19.02 -21.96
C PHE A 247 7.28 17.54 -22.14
N GLU A 248 6.74 16.76 -21.22
CA GLU A 248 6.77 15.29 -21.21
C GLU A 248 5.38 14.69 -21.09
N VAL A 249 5.19 13.52 -21.70
CA VAL A 249 3.97 12.73 -21.63
C VAL A 249 4.35 11.28 -21.39
N THR A 250 3.63 10.63 -20.50
CA THR A 250 3.76 9.20 -20.22
C THR A 250 2.39 8.53 -20.36
N ALA A 251 2.30 7.56 -21.25
CA ALA A 251 1.16 6.65 -21.35
C ALA A 251 1.47 5.34 -20.62
N SER A 252 0.47 4.76 -19.96
CA SER A 252 0.62 3.51 -19.22
C SER A 252 -0.58 2.59 -19.44
N ALA A 253 -0.34 1.28 -19.43
CA ALA A 253 -1.36 0.25 -19.46
C ALA A 253 -0.98 -0.84 -18.44
N PHE A 254 -1.91 -1.19 -17.56
CA PHE A 254 -1.78 -2.25 -16.57
C PHE A 254 -2.88 -3.28 -16.79
N TYR A 255 -2.53 -4.53 -16.63
CA TYR A 255 -3.46 -5.64 -16.59
C TYR A 255 -3.09 -6.57 -15.44
N ASN A 256 -4.09 -6.98 -14.67
CA ASN A 256 -3.92 -7.96 -13.60
C ASN A 256 -5.08 -8.95 -13.66
N LYS A 257 -4.76 -10.21 -13.48
CA LYS A 257 -5.74 -11.28 -13.25
C LYS A 257 -5.33 -12.08 -12.03
N LEU A 258 -6.25 -12.20 -11.10
CA LEU A 258 -6.12 -12.96 -9.87
C LEU A 258 -7.21 -14.04 -9.87
N ASN A 259 -6.82 -15.27 -9.57
CA ASN A 259 -7.73 -16.36 -9.26
C ASN A 259 -7.37 -16.91 -7.89
N SER A 260 -8.36 -17.24 -7.11
CA SER A 260 -8.18 -17.84 -5.78
C SER A 260 -9.32 -18.77 -5.47
N ASP A 261 -9.00 -19.98 -5.04
CA ASP A 261 -9.93 -20.84 -4.38
C ASP A 261 -10.16 -20.32 -2.96
N TYR A 262 -11.32 -20.55 -2.38
CA TYR A 262 -11.67 -20.10 -1.05
C TYR A 262 -12.82 -20.90 -0.46
N ASP A 263 -12.98 -20.86 0.84
CA ASP A 263 -13.94 -21.62 1.61
C ASP A 263 -15.20 -20.85 1.96
N ASN A 264 -16.21 -21.56 2.47
CA ASN A 264 -17.42 -20.92 2.97
C ASN A 264 -17.08 -20.00 4.15
N GLY A 265 -17.61 -18.79 4.12
CA GLY A 265 -17.38 -17.78 5.17
C GLY A 265 -18.40 -17.81 6.30
N PHE A 266 -19.49 -18.60 6.15
CA PHE A 266 -20.56 -18.66 7.14
C PHE A 266 -21.41 -19.95 7.03
N PRO A 267 -21.26 -20.91 7.98
CA PRO A 267 -20.12 -21.05 8.90
C PRO A 267 -18.81 -21.18 8.14
N ILE A 268 -17.66 -20.92 8.77
CA ILE A 268 -16.36 -21.14 8.14
C ILE A 268 -16.13 -22.65 8.06
N GLU A 269 -16.17 -23.17 6.86
CA GLU A 269 -16.01 -24.60 6.56
C GLU A 269 -15.47 -24.81 5.14
N ASP A 270 -14.82 -25.93 4.95
CA ASP A 270 -14.23 -26.39 3.70
C ASP A 270 -15.24 -26.40 2.54
N ALA A 271 -14.94 -25.74 1.41
CA ALA A 271 -15.82 -25.64 0.25
C ALA A 271 -15.04 -25.28 -1.03
N ASP A 272 -15.33 -25.94 -2.13
CA ASP A 272 -14.75 -25.70 -3.47
C ASP A 272 -15.30 -24.41 -4.10
N PHE A 273 -15.02 -23.24 -3.51
CA PHE A 273 -15.43 -21.95 -4.05
C PHE A 273 -14.28 -21.31 -4.83
N HIS A 274 -14.62 -20.48 -5.80
CA HIS A 274 -13.64 -19.84 -6.66
C HIS A 274 -13.91 -18.35 -6.84
N PHE A 275 -12.87 -17.54 -6.72
CA PHE A 275 -12.87 -16.09 -6.95
C PHE A 275 -11.94 -15.73 -8.10
N THR A 276 -12.43 -14.88 -8.99
CA THR A 276 -11.62 -14.27 -10.06
C THR A 276 -11.76 -12.75 -10.01
N SER A 277 -10.65 -12.03 -10.15
CA SER A 277 -10.64 -10.59 -10.38
C SER A 277 -9.77 -10.28 -11.58
N GLU A 278 -10.33 -9.57 -12.56
CA GLU A 278 -9.59 -9.03 -13.72
C GLU A 278 -9.64 -7.51 -13.67
N GLN A 279 -8.48 -6.88 -13.80
CA GLN A 279 -8.37 -5.42 -13.77
C GLN A 279 -7.54 -4.92 -14.93
N SER A 280 -8.06 -3.89 -15.60
CA SER A 280 -7.36 -3.14 -16.65
C SER A 280 -7.33 -1.67 -16.28
N ARG A 281 -6.16 -1.04 -16.42
CA ARG A 281 -6.01 0.40 -16.22
C ARG A 281 -5.20 1.02 -17.33
N PHE A 282 -5.73 2.08 -17.92
CA PHE A 282 -5.04 2.90 -18.91
C PHE A 282 -4.87 4.30 -18.35
N GLY A 283 -3.66 4.80 -18.37
CA GLY A 283 -3.31 6.10 -17.79
C GLY A 283 -2.53 6.97 -18.78
N LEU A 284 -2.73 8.29 -18.66
CA LEU A 284 -1.95 9.30 -19.35
C LEU A 284 -1.55 10.37 -18.33
N ALA A 285 -0.26 10.61 -18.19
CA ALA A 285 0.29 11.69 -17.39
C ALA A 285 1.05 12.65 -18.27
N SER A 286 0.80 13.95 -18.14
CA SER A 286 1.54 14.98 -18.82
C SER A 286 2.03 16.06 -17.86
N LYS A 287 3.22 16.60 -18.14
CA LYS A 287 3.82 17.68 -17.37
C LYS A 287 4.38 18.73 -18.31
N TYR A 288 3.98 19.96 -18.09
CA TYR A 288 4.53 21.12 -18.76
C TYR A 288 5.19 22.04 -17.76
N GLY A 289 6.54 22.15 -17.84
CA GLY A 289 7.36 23.02 -16.99
C GLY A 289 7.43 24.43 -17.55
N TYR A 290 7.36 25.43 -16.69
CA TYR A 290 7.62 26.83 -17.00
C TYR A 290 8.44 27.47 -15.87
N GLU A 291 8.78 28.73 -15.97
CA GLU A 291 9.61 29.39 -14.95
C GLU A 291 8.92 29.34 -13.58
N ASN A 292 9.60 28.73 -12.59
CA ASN A 292 9.17 28.52 -11.21
C ASN A 292 7.90 27.68 -11.03
N GLY A 293 7.41 26.99 -12.09
CA GLY A 293 6.20 26.21 -11.98
C GLY A 293 6.04 25.08 -13.00
N SER A 294 4.94 24.34 -12.87
CA SER A 294 4.54 23.29 -13.80
C SER A 294 3.05 23.02 -13.77
N ILE A 295 2.48 22.67 -14.92
CA ILE A 295 1.12 22.18 -15.06
C ILE A 295 1.19 20.67 -15.24
N HIS A 296 0.35 19.95 -14.52
CA HIS A 296 0.21 18.52 -14.57
C HIS A 296 -1.23 18.15 -14.96
N ILE A 297 -1.35 17.15 -15.81
CA ILE A 297 -2.63 16.53 -16.18
C ILE A 297 -2.43 15.02 -16.04
N ASN A 298 -3.12 14.42 -15.10
CA ASN A 298 -3.14 12.98 -14.89
C ASN A 298 -4.55 12.47 -15.14
N THR A 299 -4.69 11.49 -16.02
CA THR A 299 -5.99 10.85 -16.26
C THR A 299 -5.82 9.35 -16.36
N ALA A 300 -6.82 8.62 -15.90
CA ALA A 300 -6.89 7.18 -16.04
C ALA A 300 -8.31 6.68 -16.17
N PHE A 301 -8.44 5.57 -16.87
CA PHE A 301 -9.62 4.73 -16.93
C PHE A 301 -9.27 3.37 -16.31
N ASN A 302 -10.04 2.95 -15.32
CA ASN A 302 -9.92 1.64 -14.67
C ASN A 302 -11.19 0.85 -14.95
N GLN A 303 -11.04 -0.44 -15.24
CA GLN A 303 -12.12 -1.42 -15.31
C GLN A 303 -11.76 -2.60 -14.41
N ILE A 304 -12.72 -3.06 -13.62
CA ILE A 304 -12.58 -4.18 -12.71
C ILE A 304 -13.76 -5.12 -12.89
N ASP A 305 -13.47 -6.37 -13.19
CA ASP A 305 -14.44 -7.45 -13.30
C ASP A 305 -14.14 -8.49 -12.21
N ARG A 306 -15.12 -8.77 -11.35
CA ARG A 306 -15.00 -9.79 -10.30
C ARG A 306 -16.10 -10.83 -10.43
N SER A 307 -15.72 -12.10 -10.20
CA SER A 307 -16.65 -13.23 -10.23
C SER A 307 -16.42 -14.11 -9.01
N PHE A 308 -17.50 -14.46 -8.35
CA PHE A 308 -17.55 -15.39 -7.23
C PHE A 308 -18.37 -16.60 -7.63
N VAL A 309 -17.77 -17.76 -7.62
CA VAL A 309 -18.43 -19.07 -7.79
C VAL A 309 -18.54 -19.68 -6.41
N SER A 310 -19.75 -19.73 -5.88
CA SER A 310 -20.06 -20.20 -4.53
C SER A 310 -21.48 -20.73 -4.48
N SER A 311 -21.99 -21.06 -3.30
CA SER A 311 -23.42 -21.35 -3.10
C SER A 311 -24.34 -20.19 -3.50
N PHE A 312 -23.80 -18.95 -3.50
CA PHE A 312 -24.47 -17.73 -3.95
C PHE A 312 -23.59 -17.01 -4.99
N PRO A 313 -23.61 -17.49 -6.26
CA PRO A 313 -22.75 -16.91 -7.30
C PRO A 313 -23.04 -15.41 -7.51
N ALA A 314 -22.00 -14.62 -7.65
CA ALA A 314 -22.12 -13.18 -7.88
C ALA A 314 -21.04 -12.68 -8.86
N GLY A 315 -21.41 -11.69 -9.66
CA GLY A 315 -20.49 -10.99 -10.55
C GLY A 315 -20.62 -9.49 -10.40
N TYR A 316 -19.49 -8.78 -10.46
CA TYR A 316 -19.44 -7.33 -10.34
C TYR A 316 -18.58 -6.76 -11.46
N ASN A 317 -19.08 -5.73 -12.10
CA ASN A 317 -18.34 -4.93 -13.08
C ASN A 317 -18.31 -3.50 -12.58
N SER A 318 -17.14 -2.90 -12.52
CA SER A 318 -16.99 -1.49 -12.19
C SER A 318 -16.03 -0.77 -13.11
N GLN A 319 -16.30 0.50 -13.32
CA GLN A 319 -15.47 1.40 -14.10
C GLN A 319 -15.24 2.68 -13.30
N THR A 320 -14.02 3.20 -13.38
CA THR A 320 -13.67 4.47 -12.76
C THR A 320 -12.87 5.31 -13.75
N TYR A 321 -13.33 6.53 -14.00
CA TYR A 321 -12.57 7.54 -14.71
C TYR A 321 -12.04 8.56 -13.72
N VAL A 322 -10.74 8.85 -13.80
CA VAL A 322 -10.05 9.85 -12.94
C VAL A 322 -9.40 10.90 -13.83
N LEU A 323 -9.59 12.16 -13.49
CA LEU A 323 -8.89 13.30 -14.07
C LEU A 323 -8.42 14.23 -12.95
N ASP A 324 -7.13 14.50 -12.89
CA ASP A 324 -6.53 15.42 -11.93
C ASP A 324 -5.66 16.44 -12.67
N ILE A 325 -6.10 17.69 -12.71
CA ILE A 325 -5.39 18.81 -13.34
C ILE A 325 -4.93 19.75 -12.26
N PHE A 326 -3.62 20.04 -12.21
CA PHE A 326 -3.10 20.98 -11.22
C PHE A 326 -1.89 21.76 -11.71
N ASN A 327 -1.79 22.96 -11.19
CA ASN A 327 -0.64 23.84 -11.34
C ASN A 327 0.16 23.84 -10.05
N LYS A 328 1.48 23.69 -10.17
CA LYS A 328 2.46 23.88 -9.11
C LYS A 328 3.23 25.15 -9.38
N TYR A 329 3.36 26.00 -8.37
CA TYR A 329 4.16 27.22 -8.49
C TYR A 329 4.95 27.50 -7.22
N THR A 330 6.19 27.99 -7.37
CA THR A 330 7.06 28.30 -6.23
C THR A 330 7.45 29.79 -6.26
N PHE A 331 6.98 30.52 -5.25
CA PHE A 331 7.34 31.93 -5.05
C PHE A 331 8.59 32.04 -4.19
N ALA A 332 9.58 32.81 -4.66
CA ALA A 332 10.80 33.14 -3.92
C ALA A 332 11.49 31.90 -3.26
N LYS A 333 11.36 30.71 -3.83
CA LYS A 333 11.89 29.43 -3.34
C LYS A 333 11.39 28.98 -1.95
N LYS A 334 10.41 29.65 -1.38
CA LYS A 334 9.92 29.42 -0.01
C LYS A 334 8.43 29.12 0.09
N LEU A 335 7.65 29.69 -0.79
CA LEU A 335 6.21 29.50 -0.81
C LEU A 335 5.82 28.66 -2.01
N HIS A 336 5.36 27.46 -1.77
CA HIS A 336 4.94 26.50 -2.80
C HIS A 336 3.42 26.44 -2.81
N THR A 337 2.81 26.55 -3.98
CA THR A 337 1.36 26.51 -4.13
C THR A 337 0.92 25.45 -5.13
N ILE A 338 -0.18 24.80 -4.84
CA ILE A 338 -0.90 23.92 -5.76
C ILE A 338 -2.33 24.44 -5.86
N ILE A 339 -2.79 24.63 -7.10
CA ILE A 339 -4.22 24.86 -7.39
C ILE A 339 -4.60 23.77 -8.39
N GLY A 340 -5.65 23.05 -8.08
CA GLY A 340 -6.07 21.92 -8.92
C GLY A 340 -7.56 21.67 -8.93
N LEU A 341 -7.96 20.82 -9.85
CA LEU A 341 -9.29 20.27 -10.01
C LEU A 341 -9.18 18.76 -10.18
N ASN A 342 -9.85 18.02 -9.32
CA ASN A 342 -9.95 16.58 -9.40
C ASN A 342 -11.38 16.19 -9.80
N TYR A 343 -11.51 15.32 -10.79
CA TYR A 343 -12.77 14.72 -11.21
C TYR A 343 -12.65 13.20 -11.10
N ILE A 344 -13.62 12.56 -10.48
CA ILE A 344 -13.75 11.12 -10.42
C ILE A 344 -15.18 10.77 -10.81
N ASP A 345 -15.32 9.80 -11.69
CA ASP A 345 -16.60 9.21 -12.10
C ASP A 345 -16.54 7.70 -11.88
N ASN A 346 -17.44 7.19 -11.05
CA ASN A 346 -17.56 5.79 -10.69
C ASN A 346 -18.85 5.23 -11.25
N GLN A 347 -18.75 4.09 -11.91
CA GLN A 347 -19.87 3.34 -12.44
C GLN A 347 -19.77 1.89 -12.00
N THR A 348 -20.88 1.30 -11.61
CA THR A 348 -20.94 -0.11 -11.19
C THR A 348 -22.25 -0.72 -11.64
N LEU A 349 -22.20 -1.93 -12.19
CA LEU A 349 -23.36 -2.74 -12.51
C LEU A 349 -23.63 -3.71 -11.36
N PHE A 350 -24.78 -3.53 -10.69
CA PHE A 350 -25.39 -4.52 -9.79
C PHE A 350 -26.59 -5.16 -10.52
N SER A 351 -27.81 -5.04 -9.98
CA SER A 351 -29.04 -5.35 -10.74
C SER A 351 -29.31 -4.29 -11.83
N GLU A 352 -28.88 -3.05 -11.56
CA GLU A 352 -28.96 -1.89 -12.45
C GLU A 352 -27.64 -1.14 -12.41
N GLU A 353 -27.40 -0.32 -13.44
CA GLU A 353 -26.24 0.53 -13.50
C GLU A 353 -26.36 1.70 -12.51
N GLN A 354 -25.35 1.88 -11.67
CA GLN A 354 -25.27 2.92 -10.65
C GLN A 354 -24.08 3.83 -10.90
N HIS A 355 -24.25 5.13 -10.68
CA HIS A 355 -23.26 6.16 -10.90
C HIS A 355 -23.04 7.06 -9.69
N SER A 356 -21.81 7.50 -9.50
CA SER A 356 -21.47 8.62 -8.63
C SER A 356 -20.28 9.39 -9.16
N ASN A 357 -20.31 10.70 -9.07
CA ASN A 357 -19.17 11.50 -9.47
C ASN A 357 -18.85 12.61 -8.46
N THR A 358 -17.59 13.07 -8.49
CA THR A 358 -17.10 14.20 -7.72
C THR A 358 -16.36 15.18 -8.62
N VAL A 359 -16.51 16.49 -8.34
CA VAL A 359 -15.78 17.58 -9.00
C VAL A 359 -15.20 18.47 -7.93
N ASP A 360 -13.93 18.32 -7.62
CA ASP A 360 -13.31 18.85 -6.41
C ASP A 360 -12.20 19.86 -6.75
N PRO A 361 -12.47 21.19 -6.73
CA PRO A 361 -11.39 22.17 -6.72
C PRO A 361 -10.64 22.15 -5.39
N TYR A 362 -9.31 22.28 -5.45
CA TYR A 362 -8.46 22.28 -4.27
C TYR A 362 -7.29 23.24 -4.38
N LEU A 363 -6.84 23.71 -3.21
CA LEU A 363 -5.69 24.57 -3.01
C LEU A 363 -4.81 23.98 -1.90
N ASN A 364 -3.51 23.95 -2.12
CA ASN A 364 -2.54 23.65 -1.07
C ASN A 364 -1.41 24.70 -1.09
N VAL A 365 -0.99 25.12 0.08
CA VAL A 365 0.07 26.12 0.27
C VAL A 365 1.07 25.57 1.27
N VAL A 366 2.35 25.53 0.85
CA VAL A 366 3.45 25.13 1.71
C VAL A 366 4.45 26.26 1.83
N TYR A 367 4.66 26.73 3.04
CA TYR A 367 5.70 27.69 3.38
C TYR A 367 6.87 26.99 4.05
N VAL A 368 8.10 27.22 3.54
CA VAL A 368 9.35 26.70 4.11
C VAL A 368 10.22 27.90 4.50
N GLY A 369 10.28 28.20 5.79
CA GLY A 369 10.99 29.36 6.33
C GLY A 369 12.43 29.08 6.70
N ASP A 370 13.34 30.04 6.47
CA ASP A 370 14.75 29.91 6.86
C ASP A 370 14.96 29.81 8.38
N SER A 371 14.02 30.34 9.17
CA SER A 371 14.00 30.21 10.63
C SER A 371 13.66 28.80 11.13
N GLY A 372 13.34 27.87 10.23
CA GLY A 372 12.90 26.51 10.54
C GLY A 372 11.39 26.38 10.78
N ILE A 373 10.62 27.47 10.71
CA ILE A 373 9.15 27.42 10.75
C ILE A 373 8.65 27.01 9.36
N ASN A 374 7.85 25.95 9.31
CA ASN A 374 7.18 25.49 8.11
C ASN A 374 5.69 25.35 8.35
N LEU A 375 4.91 25.55 7.30
CA LEU A 375 3.46 25.41 7.35
C LEU A 375 2.98 24.77 6.05
N ASN A 376 2.24 23.67 6.15
CA ASN A 376 1.50 23.08 5.05
C ASN A 376 0.01 23.22 5.37
N THR A 377 -0.75 23.92 4.53
CA THR A 377 -2.20 24.10 4.69
C THR A 377 -2.92 23.87 3.37
N GLY A 378 -4.09 23.28 3.43
CA GLY A 378 -4.89 22.96 2.27
C GLY A 378 -6.37 23.20 2.48
N LEU A 379 -7.07 23.42 1.38
CA LEU A 379 -8.51 23.55 1.29
C LEU A 379 -9.00 22.77 0.06
N ARG A 380 -10.07 22.00 0.22
CA ARG A 380 -10.77 21.32 -0.87
C ARG A 380 -12.27 21.51 -0.71
N LEU A 381 -12.93 21.80 -1.79
CA LEU A 381 -14.37 21.73 -1.89
C LEU A 381 -14.73 20.40 -2.56
N ASN A 382 -15.24 19.47 -1.78
CA ASN A 382 -15.73 18.19 -2.30
C ASN A 382 -17.17 18.39 -2.79
N ASN A 383 -17.39 18.28 -4.10
CA ASN A 383 -18.72 18.36 -4.68
C ASN A 383 -19.12 16.98 -5.19
N HIS A 384 -19.98 16.30 -4.44
CA HIS A 384 -20.48 14.98 -4.77
C HIS A 384 -21.85 15.05 -5.42
N SER A 385 -22.08 14.24 -6.46
CA SER A 385 -23.34 14.21 -7.23
C SER A 385 -24.59 14.01 -6.38
N THR A 386 -24.49 13.24 -5.27
CA THR A 386 -25.60 12.90 -4.38
C THR A 386 -25.63 13.77 -3.14
N TYR A 387 -24.46 14.08 -2.54
CA TYR A 387 -24.36 14.69 -1.20
C TYR A 387 -24.04 16.20 -1.22
N GLY A 388 -23.95 16.81 -2.44
CA GLY A 388 -23.65 18.22 -2.58
C GLY A 388 -22.21 18.56 -2.18
N SER A 389 -22.04 19.76 -1.60
CA SER A 389 -20.72 20.34 -1.35
C SER A 389 -20.32 20.27 0.11
N ASN A 390 -19.11 19.80 0.39
CA ASN A 390 -18.48 19.78 1.71
C ASN A 390 -17.09 20.39 1.67
N VAL A 391 -16.70 21.14 2.70
CA VAL A 391 -15.40 21.82 2.80
C VAL A 391 -14.45 21.01 3.68
N ILE A 392 -13.32 20.64 3.13
CA ILE A 392 -12.25 19.88 3.80
C ILE A 392 -11.02 20.78 3.91
N TYR A 393 -10.37 20.80 5.07
CA TYR A 393 -9.18 21.62 5.29
C TYR A 393 -8.17 20.94 6.20
N ASN A 394 -6.91 21.38 6.10
CA ASN A 394 -5.84 20.97 7.00
C ASN A 394 -4.89 22.12 7.33
N ILE A 395 -4.28 22.05 8.50
CA ILE A 395 -3.21 22.94 8.96
C ILE A 395 -2.14 22.07 9.61
N ASN A 396 -0.94 22.01 9.02
CA ASN A 396 0.17 21.17 9.46
C ASN A 396 1.42 22.03 9.70
N PRO A 397 1.55 22.70 10.86
CA PRO A 397 2.76 23.44 11.21
C PRO A 397 3.90 22.50 11.60
N SER A 398 5.14 22.92 11.34
CA SER A 398 6.32 22.32 11.96
C SER A 398 7.37 23.36 12.28
N TYR A 399 8.19 23.04 13.28
CA TYR A 399 9.33 23.88 13.65
C TYR A 399 10.58 23.03 13.78
N ARG A 400 11.59 23.36 12.95
CA ARG A 400 12.88 22.68 12.93
C ARG A 400 13.95 23.54 13.58
N VAL A 401 14.61 22.97 14.59
CA VAL A 401 15.79 23.55 15.22
C VAL A 401 17.02 22.80 14.71
N ALA A 402 17.94 23.49 14.05
CA ALA A 402 19.21 22.89 13.63
C ALA A 402 20.10 22.63 14.85
N ILE A 403 20.70 21.45 14.91
CA ILE A 403 21.61 21.02 15.98
C ILE A 403 22.85 20.43 15.33
N ASN A 404 24.04 20.98 15.59
CA ASN A 404 25.34 20.54 15.06
C ASN A 404 25.31 19.74 13.74
N SER A 405 25.07 18.43 13.80
CA SER A 405 25.01 17.53 12.63
C SER A 405 23.62 16.96 12.36
N GLY A 406 22.55 17.63 12.82
CA GLY A 406 21.19 17.13 12.69
C GLY A 406 20.13 18.18 12.99
N TYR A 407 18.97 17.73 13.46
CA TYR A 407 17.88 18.62 13.83
C TYR A 407 16.96 18.00 14.91
N LEU A 408 16.30 18.89 15.63
CA LEU A 408 15.10 18.57 16.41
C LEU A 408 13.92 19.25 15.71
N LYS A 409 12.88 18.48 15.41
CA LYS A 409 11.66 18.95 14.77
C LYS A 409 10.46 18.70 15.66
N PHE A 410 9.63 19.72 15.83
CA PHE A 410 8.29 19.62 16.38
C PHE A 410 7.29 19.68 15.23
N LEU A 411 6.27 18.87 15.26
CA LEU A 411 5.21 18.84 14.26
C LEU A 411 3.84 18.81 14.92
N GLY A 412 2.88 19.39 14.23
CA GLY A 412 1.48 19.37 14.59
C GLY A 412 0.63 19.26 13.33
N SER A 413 -0.55 18.67 13.45
CA SER A 413 -1.50 18.57 12.35
C SER A 413 -2.91 18.63 12.90
N TYR A 414 -3.75 19.44 12.27
CA TYR A 414 -5.19 19.34 12.38
C TYR A 414 -5.77 19.22 10.97
N ALA A 415 -6.55 18.18 10.75
CA ALA A 415 -7.11 17.91 9.43
C ALA A 415 -8.52 17.32 9.55
N THR A 416 -9.39 17.71 8.62
CA THR A 416 -10.70 17.12 8.42
C THR A 416 -10.69 16.20 7.22
N SER A 417 -11.56 15.20 7.20
CA SER A 417 -11.85 14.36 6.05
C SER A 417 -13.33 14.07 5.93
N TYR A 418 -13.72 13.70 4.73
CA TYR A 418 -15.08 13.40 4.34
C TYR A 418 -15.08 12.15 3.49
N ILE A 419 -15.95 11.19 3.80
CA ILE A 419 -16.03 9.93 3.08
C ILE A 419 -17.49 9.68 2.69
N ALA A 420 -17.80 9.88 1.43
CA ALA A 420 -19.11 9.53 0.89
C ALA A 420 -19.34 8.01 0.90
N PRO A 421 -20.56 7.54 1.17
CA PRO A 421 -20.95 6.17 0.94
C PRO A 421 -20.64 5.77 -0.51
N ASN A 422 -20.13 4.56 -0.71
CA ASN A 422 -19.84 4.06 -2.05
C ASN A 422 -21.05 3.38 -2.69
N LEU A 423 -20.95 3.08 -4.00
CA LEU A 423 -22.06 2.48 -4.75
C LEU A 423 -22.50 1.12 -4.19
N SER A 424 -21.56 0.31 -3.67
CA SER A 424 -21.88 -0.98 -3.07
C SER A 424 -22.69 -0.85 -1.78
N GLN A 425 -22.39 0.15 -0.95
CA GLN A 425 -23.13 0.40 0.30
C GLN A 425 -24.52 0.98 0.04
N LEU A 426 -24.67 1.75 -1.04
CA LEU A 426 -25.95 2.38 -1.40
C LEU A 426 -26.88 1.46 -2.18
N TYR A 427 -26.35 0.61 -3.06
CA TYR A 427 -27.11 -0.11 -4.08
C TYR A 427 -26.66 -1.57 -4.28
N GLY A 428 -25.65 -2.03 -3.56
CA GLY A 428 -25.12 -3.40 -3.68
C GLY A 428 -26.11 -4.46 -3.24
N PRO A 429 -25.85 -5.73 -3.57
CA PRO A 429 -26.82 -6.83 -3.31
C PRO A 429 -26.96 -7.22 -1.84
N PHE A 430 -26.05 -6.78 -0.96
CA PHE A 430 -26.03 -7.20 0.44
C PHE A 430 -26.13 -6.00 1.37
N GLY A 431 -27.27 -5.87 2.03
CA GLY A 431 -27.52 -4.87 3.08
C GLY A 431 -27.38 -3.41 2.64
N ALA A 432 -27.60 -3.12 1.36
CA ALA A 432 -27.54 -1.77 0.84
C ALA A 432 -28.54 -0.84 1.53
N ASN A 433 -28.17 0.44 1.64
CA ASN A 433 -29.00 1.47 2.21
C ASN A 433 -28.78 2.81 1.51
N SER A 434 -29.77 3.25 0.75
CA SER A 434 -29.70 4.51 0.01
C SER A 434 -29.80 5.75 0.91
N ASP A 435 -30.18 5.60 2.18
CA ASP A 435 -30.34 6.70 3.15
C ASP A 435 -29.07 7.00 3.96
N LEU A 436 -27.94 6.35 3.59
CA LEU A 436 -26.66 6.60 4.25
C LEU A 436 -26.20 8.04 4.07
N ASN A 437 -25.68 8.60 5.14
CA ASN A 437 -24.98 9.89 5.14
C ASN A 437 -23.47 9.68 5.08
N PRO A 438 -22.72 10.67 4.55
CA PRO A 438 -21.26 10.65 4.58
C PRO A 438 -20.69 10.61 5.99
N GLU A 439 -19.51 9.99 6.14
CA GLU A 439 -18.71 10.05 7.37
C GLU A 439 -17.88 11.33 7.39
N GLU A 440 -17.72 11.92 8.56
CA GLU A 440 -16.87 13.08 8.80
C GLU A 440 -15.84 12.76 9.88
N ASP A 441 -14.56 12.95 9.57
CA ASP A 441 -13.48 12.70 10.49
C ASP A 441 -12.70 13.97 10.81
N ARG A 442 -12.20 14.02 12.04
CA ARG A 442 -11.27 15.05 12.52
C ARG A 442 -10.07 14.38 13.16
N THR A 443 -8.88 14.73 12.70
CA THR A 443 -7.63 14.20 13.23
C THR A 443 -6.75 15.32 13.78
N LEU A 444 -6.31 15.17 15.03
CA LEU A 444 -5.31 16.01 15.69
C LEU A 444 -4.05 15.18 15.93
N GLU A 445 -2.90 15.72 15.53
CA GLU A 445 -1.59 15.07 15.73
C GLU A 445 -0.61 16.05 16.36
N GLY A 446 0.29 15.52 17.19
CA GLY A 446 1.43 16.25 17.74
C GLY A 446 2.63 15.33 17.89
N GLY A 447 3.81 15.80 17.51
CA GLY A 447 4.98 14.92 17.54
C GLY A 447 6.30 15.64 17.59
N VAL A 448 7.33 14.85 17.84
CA VAL A 448 8.72 15.27 17.87
C VAL A 448 9.57 14.28 17.08
N GLU A 449 10.54 14.80 16.31
CA GLU A 449 11.54 14.01 15.61
C GLU A 449 12.93 14.58 15.89
N TYR A 450 13.82 13.72 16.37
CA TYR A 450 15.23 14.04 16.54
C TYR A 450 16.06 13.21 15.58
N LYS A 451 16.85 13.88 14.74
CA LYS A 451 17.78 13.24 13.81
C LYS A 451 19.20 13.75 14.09
N MET A 452 20.12 12.82 14.36
CA MET A 452 21.54 13.11 14.52
C MET A 452 22.31 12.51 13.35
N SER A 453 22.64 13.33 12.37
CA SER A 453 23.24 12.90 11.09
C SER A 453 22.41 11.78 10.42
N ASP A 454 23.02 10.96 9.59
CA ASP A 454 22.39 9.76 9.02
C ASP A 454 22.47 8.52 9.92
N LYS A 455 23.02 8.68 11.12
CA LYS A 455 23.32 7.56 12.03
C LYS A 455 22.18 7.23 12.97
N PHE A 456 21.35 8.20 13.29
CA PHE A 456 20.34 8.04 14.31
C PHE A 456 19.12 8.92 14.05
N THR A 457 17.94 8.33 14.13
CA THR A 457 16.67 9.05 14.09
C THR A 457 15.71 8.42 15.10
N ILE A 458 15.07 9.24 15.89
CA ILE A 458 13.96 8.84 16.75
C ILE A 458 12.80 9.80 16.56
N ASN A 459 11.59 9.30 16.51
CA ASN A 459 10.38 10.10 16.46
C ASN A 459 9.31 9.55 17.39
N ALA A 460 8.46 10.42 17.87
CA ALA A 460 7.27 10.06 18.63
C ALA A 460 6.11 10.98 18.19
N VAL A 461 4.95 10.38 17.93
CA VAL A 461 3.75 11.08 17.48
C VAL A 461 2.56 10.59 18.29
N TYR A 462 1.84 11.51 18.89
CA TYR A 462 0.51 11.29 19.44
C TYR A 462 -0.53 11.62 18.37
N PHE A 463 -1.57 10.82 18.26
CA PHE A 463 -2.72 11.08 17.41
C PHE A 463 -4.03 10.94 18.19
N ASN A 464 -5.00 11.76 17.82
CA ASN A 464 -6.38 11.67 18.27
C ASN A 464 -7.29 11.85 17.06
N ARG A 465 -8.18 10.90 16.82
CA ARG A 465 -9.09 10.86 15.70
C ARG A 465 -10.53 10.67 16.20
N VAL A 466 -11.43 11.42 15.61
CA VAL A 466 -12.85 11.42 15.93
C VAL A 466 -13.63 11.18 14.64
N GLU A 467 -14.50 10.19 14.64
CA GLU A 467 -15.34 9.82 13.49
C GLU A 467 -16.81 10.04 13.84
N ASP A 468 -17.47 10.87 13.06
CA ASP A 468 -18.89 11.11 13.15
C ASP A 468 -19.61 10.37 11.99
N ALA A 469 -20.81 9.85 12.27
CA ALA A 469 -21.67 9.15 11.31
C ALA A 469 -20.97 7.94 10.62
N ARG A 470 -20.11 7.22 11.33
CA ARG A 470 -19.41 6.04 10.80
C ARG A 470 -20.39 5.03 10.22
N ILE A 471 -20.11 4.50 9.03
CA ILE A 471 -20.94 3.49 8.40
C ILE A 471 -20.52 2.11 8.89
N GLU A 472 -21.47 1.39 9.46
CA GLU A 472 -21.32 0.05 10.00
C GLU A 472 -22.28 -0.91 9.30
N TYR A 473 -21.88 -2.19 9.19
CA TYR A 473 -22.75 -3.27 8.75
C TYR A 473 -23.33 -3.93 9.97
N VAL A 474 -24.64 -3.77 10.21
CA VAL A 474 -25.29 -4.19 11.44
C VAL A 474 -26.44 -5.16 11.16
N THR A 475 -26.60 -6.15 12.01
CA THR A 475 -27.75 -7.06 11.97
C THR A 475 -28.99 -6.32 12.44
N ILE A 476 -30.00 -6.23 11.57
CA ILE A 476 -31.26 -5.52 11.82
C ILE A 476 -32.38 -6.48 12.29
N ASP A 477 -32.26 -7.75 11.94
CA ASP A 477 -33.15 -8.80 12.42
C ASP A 477 -32.33 -10.01 12.92
N PRO A 478 -32.28 -10.26 14.24
CA PRO A 478 -31.49 -11.35 14.80
C PRO A 478 -32.08 -12.75 14.54
N VAL A 479 -33.31 -12.85 14.01
CA VAL A 479 -33.97 -14.13 13.69
C VAL A 479 -33.64 -14.58 12.27
N THR A 480 -33.69 -13.64 11.32
CA THR A 480 -33.38 -13.89 9.91
C THR A 480 -31.92 -13.61 9.56
N PHE A 481 -31.16 -13.02 10.49
CA PHE A 481 -29.79 -12.51 10.30
C PHE A 481 -29.71 -11.46 9.19
N GLU A 482 -30.80 -10.81 8.85
CA GLU A 482 -30.79 -9.69 7.91
C GLU A 482 -29.90 -8.59 8.46
N SER A 483 -29.00 -8.11 7.62
CA SER A 483 -28.01 -7.09 7.99
C SER A 483 -28.03 -5.96 6.98
N GLN A 484 -27.72 -4.74 7.43
CA GLN A 484 -27.79 -3.53 6.60
C GLN A 484 -26.67 -2.54 6.97
N TYR A 485 -26.19 -1.77 6.00
CA TYR A 485 -25.34 -0.61 6.27
C TYR A 485 -26.13 0.50 6.95
N ARG A 486 -25.61 1.02 8.04
CA ARG A 486 -26.20 2.16 8.79
C ARG A 486 -25.12 3.09 9.30
N ASN A 487 -25.48 4.38 9.43
CA ASN A 487 -24.64 5.30 10.15
C ASN A 487 -24.77 5.06 11.65
N ALA A 488 -23.65 4.96 12.34
CA ALA A 488 -23.61 4.88 13.80
C ALA A 488 -24.13 6.17 14.42
N GLU A 489 -24.95 6.06 15.48
CA GLU A 489 -25.47 7.19 16.22
C GLU A 489 -24.39 7.83 17.13
N SER A 490 -23.42 7.04 17.56
CA SER A 490 -22.35 7.48 18.45
C SER A 490 -21.10 7.86 17.68
N THR A 491 -20.41 8.89 18.17
CA THR A 491 -19.10 9.29 17.69
C THR A 491 -18.03 8.31 18.13
N ALA A 492 -17.23 7.78 17.20
CA ALA A 492 -16.12 6.90 17.51
C ALA A 492 -14.84 7.70 17.78
N HIS A 493 -14.08 7.26 18.80
CA HIS A 493 -12.84 7.90 19.21
C HIS A 493 -11.67 6.94 19.18
N PHE A 494 -10.61 7.33 18.48
CA PHE A 494 -9.34 6.60 18.39
C PHE A 494 -8.20 7.51 18.83
N ASN A 495 -7.32 7.03 19.67
CA ASN A 495 -6.11 7.74 20.03
C ASN A 495 -4.93 6.78 20.21
N GLY A 496 -3.72 7.32 20.14
CA GLY A 496 -2.57 6.47 20.33
C GLY A 496 -1.24 7.20 20.24
N VAL A 497 -0.19 6.42 20.38
CA VAL A 497 1.20 6.89 20.29
C VAL A 497 1.96 5.98 19.34
N GLU A 498 2.72 6.58 18.46
CA GLU A 498 3.66 5.90 17.59
C GLU A 498 5.07 6.35 17.92
N VAL A 499 5.98 5.41 18.13
CA VAL A 499 7.40 5.68 18.34
C VAL A 499 8.19 4.96 17.27
N GLY A 500 9.06 5.67 16.57
CA GLY A 500 9.96 5.12 15.57
C GLY A 500 11.41 5.36 15.93
N PHE A 501 12.25 4.38 15.65
CA PHE A 501 13.69 4.42 15.86
C PHE A 501 14.40 3.84 14.64
N SER A 502 15.43 4.54 14.15
CA SER A 502 16.31 4.04 13.09
C SER A 502 17.76 4.39 13.42
N SER A 503 18.67 3.44 13.26
CA SER A 503 20.08 3.66 13.54
C SER A 503 20.99 2.94 12.56
N LYS A 504 22.10 3.60 12.19
CA LYS A 504 23.21 3.06 11.40
C LYS A 504 24.53 3.28 12.17
N PRO A 505 24.75 2.55 13.27
CA PRO A 505 25.84 2.83 14.22
C PRO A 505 27.22 2.65 13.57
N VAL A 506 27.36 1.67 12.68
CA VAL A 506 28.57 1.39 11.92
C VAL A 506 28.23 1.07 10.45
N LYS A 507 29.21 1.14 9.57
CA LYS A 507 29.03 0.83 8.16
C LYS A 507 28.48 -0.58 7.96
N GLY A 508 27.39 -0.68 7.21
CA GLY A 508 26.73 -1.95 6.89
C GLY A 508 25.70 -2.40 7.92
N LEU A 509 25.72 -1.93 9.17
CA LEU A 509 24.75 -2.29 10.20
C LEU A 509 23.59 -1.30 10.23
N THR A 510 22.37 -1.82 10.17
CA THR A 510 21.13 -1.06 10.30
C THR A 510 20.29 -1.67 11.43
N PHE A 511 19.66 -0.82 12.21
CA PHE A 511 18.68 -1.20 13.21
C PHE A 511 17.47 -0.29 13.10
N ASP A 512 16.30 -0.87 12.88
CA ASP A 512 15.03 -0.15 12.78
C ASP A 512 14.03 -0.78 13.75
N ALA A 513 13.28 0.04 14.48
CA ALA A 513 12.23 -0.42 15.37
C ALA A 513 11.06 0.58 15.38
N ASN A 514 9.87 0.06 15.60
CA ASN A 514 8.71 0.91 15.86
C ASN A 514 7.77 0.25 16.88
N TYR A 515 7.10 1.11 17.60
CA TYR A 515 6.05 0.76 18.55
C TYR A 515 4.79 1.57 18.22
N THR A 516 3.64 0.93 18.31
CA THR A 516 2.34 1.55 18.15
C THR A 516 1.43 1.15 19.31
N LEU A 517 0.86 2.14 19.97
CA LEU A 517 -0.28 2.01 20.86
C LEU A 517 -1.50 2.57 20.15
N THR A 518 -2.56 1.78 20.02
CA THR A 518 -3.85 2.22 19.48
C THR A 518 -4.95 1.92 20.49
N ASN A 519 -5.65 2.95 20.94
CA ASN A 519 -6.80 2.81 21.83
C ASN A 519 -8.07 3.23 21.10
N SER A 520 -9.15 2.51 21.36
CA SER A 520 -10.52 2.87 21.04
C SER A 520 -11.33 2.89 22.34
N LYS A 521 -12.18 3.91 22.54
CA LYS A 521 -12.99 4.01 23.75
C LYS A 521 -14.06 2.94 23.87
N GLU A 522 -14.47 2.32 22.80
CA GLU A 522 -15.73 1.54 22.75
C GLU A 522 -15.56 0.11 22.24
N GLY A 523 -14.31 -0.42 22.19
CA GLY A 523 -14.06 -1.76 21.69
C GLY A 523 -14.34 -1.97 20.21
N LEU A 524 -14.55 -0.88 19.47
CA LEU A 524 -14.92 -0.89 18.05
C LEU A 524 -13.73 -1.13 17.09
N ALA A 525 -12.53 -1.27 17.61
CA ALA A 525 -11.36 -1.59 16.81
C ALA A 525 -11.21 -3.12 16.64
N LEU A 526 -12.17 -3.76 15.98
CA LEU A 526 -12.06 -5.17 15.62
C LEU A 526 -10.79 -5.40 14.80
N ARG A 527 -10.06 -6.47 15.12
CA ARG A 527 -8.82 -6.89 14.44
C ARG A 527 -7.65 -5.93 14.55
N VAL A 528 -7.75 -4.88 15.35
CA VAL A 528 -6.66 -3.91 15.58
C VAL A 528 -6.00 -4.20 16.93
N PRO A 529 -4.69 -4.55 16.96
CA PRO A 529 -4.00 -4.78 18.22
C PRO A 529 -3.81 -3.48 19.00
N LYS A 530 -3.99 -3.54 20.32
CA LYS A 530 -3.71 -2.39 21.17
C LYS A 530 -2.23 -2.02 21.16
N ASN A 531 -1.36 -3.02 21.17
CA ASN A 531 0.09 -2.83 21.15
C ASN A 531 0.70 -3.61 19.98
N LYS A 532 1.55 -2.95 19.19
CA LYS A 532 2.31 -3.58 18.14
C LYS A 532 3.75 -3.11 18.16
N VAL A 533 4.68 -4.06 18.06
CA VAL A 533 6.12 -3.79 17.96
C VAL A 533 6.66 -4.43 16.69
N ASN A 534 7.43 -3.70 15.93
CA ASN A 534 8.26 -4.25 14.86
C ASN A 534 9.70 -3.82 15.12
N ALA A 535 10.65 -4.73 14.94
CA ALA A 535 12.07 -4.45 15.02
C ALA A 535 12.82 -5.22 13.95
N SER A 536 13.88 -4.65 13.41
CA SER A 536 14.75 -5.34 12.46
C SER A 536 16.21 -4.95 12.66
N ILE A 537 17.08 -5.91 12.48
CA ILE A 537 18.52 -5.72 12.38
C ILE A 537 19.01 -6.27 11.06
N GLY A 538 19.76 -5.46 10.32
CA GLY A 538 20.32 -5.82 9.03
C GLY A 538 21.81 -5.56 9.00
N TYR A 539 22.59 -6.50 8.48
CA TYR A 539 24.02 -6.34 8.26
C TYR A 539 24.42 -6.63 6.83
N THR A 540 25.05 -5.64 6.21
CA THR A 540 25.62 -5.77 4.86
C THR A 540 27.13 -5.96 4.95
N MET A 541 27.60 -7.17 4.71
CA MET A 541 29.03 -7.51 4.66
C MET A 541 29.64 -7.05 3.33
N GLY A 542 30.52 -6.06 3.41
CA GLY A 542 31.03 -5.38 2.21
C GLY A 542 29.93 -4.72 1.41
N THR A 543 29.81 -5.08 0.13
CA THR A 543 28.74 -4.58 -0.77
C THR A 543 27.85 -5.71 -1.32
N LYS A 544 28.10 -6.94 -0.92
CA LYS A 544 27.58 -8.13 -1.63
C LYS A 544 26.61 -8.97 -0.81
N THR A 545 26.83 -9.10 0.50
CA THR A 545 26.03 -10.02 1.32
C THR A 545 25.23 -9.23 2.34
N TYR A 546 23.92 -9.41 2.35
CA TYR A 546 23.00 -8.87 3.34
C TYR A 546 22.41 -9.99 4.16
N VAL A 547 22.39 -9.82 5.48
CA VAL A 547 21.69 -10.68 6.44
C VAL A 547 20.76 -9.79 7.24
N GLY A 548 19.48 -10.12 7.29
CA GLY A 548 18.45 -9.40 8.05
C GLY A 548 17.67 -10.34 8.94
N LEU A 549 17.43 -9.91 10.16
CA LEU A 549 16.52 -10.54 11.12
C LEU A 549 15.43 -9.53 11.46
N SER A 550 14.17 -9.93 11.40
CA SER A 550 13.04 -9.09 11.80
C SER A 550 12.20 -9.79 12.85
N TYR A 551 11.67 -8.99 13.77
CA TYR A 551 10.78 -9.38 14.85
C TYR A 551 9.50 -8.57 14.76
N GLN A 552 8.35 -9.21 14.96
CA GLN A 552 7.06 -8.57 15.08
C GLN A 552 6.31 -9.15 16.28
N PHE A 553 5.82 -8.28 17.14
CA PHE A 553 4.88 -8.60 18.20
C PHE A 553 3.54 -7.93 17.94
N VAL A 554 2.46 -8.68 18.08
CA VAL A 554 1.07 -8.24 17.97
C VAL A 554 0.36 -8.66 19.25
N SER A 555 -0.20 -7.69 20.00
CA SER A 555 -0.92 -8.00 21.24
C SER A 555 -2.27 -8.67 20.95
N ASP A 556 -2.90 -9.15 22.00
CA ASP A 556 -4.30 -9.57 22.03
C ASP A 556 -5.20 -8.55 21.34
N ARG A 557 -6.23 -9.05 20.66
CA ARG A 557 -7.18 -8.26 19.89
C ARG A 557 -8.51 -8.99 19.76
N THR A 558 -9.58 -8.24 19.58
CA THR A 558 -10.93 -8.77 19.39
C THR A 558 -11.17 -9.06 17.92
N ASP A 559 -11.75 -10.20 17.59
CA ASP A 559 -12.34 -10.53 16.29
C ASP A 559 -13.79 -11.00 16.50
N THR A 560 -14.53 -11.20 15.43
CA THR A 560 -15.88 -11.75 15.45
C THR A 560 -15.84 -13.20 14.99
N ASP A 561 -16.39 -14.09 15.82
CA ASP A 561 -16.73 -15.45 15.41
C ASP A 561 -18.04 -15.41 14.62
N PHE A 562 -17.98 -15.71 13.33
CA PHE A 562 -19.14 -15.66 12.46
C PHE A 562 -20.09 -16.87 12.63
N ALA A 563 -19.67 -17.93 13.31
CA ALA A 563 -20.57 -19.04 13.63
C ALA A 563 -21.58 -18.67 14.75
N THR A 564 -21.15 -17.83 15.70
CA THR A 564 -21.93 -17.42 16.87
C THR A 564 -22.30 -15.93 16.87
N PHE A 565 -21.75 -15.12 15.97
CA PHE A 565 -21.81 -13.64 15.94
C PHE A 565 -21.35 -12.98 17.24
N SER A 566 -20.49 -13.65 17.99
CA SER A 566 -19.94 -13.14 19.23
C SER A 566 -18.49 -12.64 19.02
N ASN A 567 -18.12 -11.63 19.80
CA ASN A 567 -16.74 -11.18 19.84
C ASN A 567 -15.88 -12.17 20.62
N VAL A 568 -14.75 -12.54 20.06
CA VAL A 568 -13.75 -13.44 20.65
C VAL A 568 -12.41 -12.73 20.76
N GLU A 569 -11.65 -13.08 21.79
CA GLU A 569 -10.31 -12.54 21.98
C GLU A 569 -9.28 -13.47 21.33
N LEU A 570 -8.51 -12.93 20.38
CA LEU A 570 -7.36 -13.59 19.77
C LEU A 570 -6.11 -13.31 20.58
N ALA A 571 -5.37 -14.37 20.91
CA ALA A 571 -4.14 -14.29 21.69
C ALA A 571 -3.04 -13.46 20.97
N SER A 572 -2.16 -12.86 21.78
CA SER A 572 -0.95 -12.22 21.28
C SER A 572 0.02 -13.23 20.68
N PHE A 573 0.86 -12.77 19.72
CA PHE A 573 1.88 -13.61 19.10
C PHE A 573 3.15 -12.84 18.76
N SER A 574 4.24 -13.59 18.51
CA SER A 574 5.54 -13.06 18.12
C SER A 574 6.12 -13.82 16.95
N LEU A 575 6.48 -13.11 15.89
CA LEU A 575 7.09 -13.70 14.70
C LEU A 575 8.51 -13.23 14.50
N VAL A 576 9.39 -14.15 14.13
CA VAL A 576 10.78 -13.88 13.75
C VAL A 576 11.00 -14.33 12.32
N ASN A 577 11.56 -13.46 11.47
CA ASN A 577 11.88 -13.81 10.10
C ASN A 577 13.36 -13.56 9.80
N LEU A 578 13.95 -14.38 8.92
CA LEU A 578 15.33 -14.27 8.47
C LEU A 578 15.37 -14.02 6.96
N GLN A 579 16.23 -13.11 6.54
CA GLN A 579 16.50 -12.83 5.14
C GLN A 579 18.01 -12.86 4.88
N LEU A 580 18.43 -13.59 3.88
CA LEU A 580 19.80 -13.65 3.39
C LEU A 580 19.80 -13.30 1.90
N LYS A 581 20.67 -12.37 1.47
CA LYS A 581 20.85 -12.01 0.07
C LYS A 581 22.35 -11.97 -0.24
N HIS A 582 22.76 -12.51 -1.39
CA HIS A 582 24.13 -12.44 -1.86
C HIS A 582 24.20 -12.05 -3.33
N GLU A 583 24.98 -11.02 -3.64
CA GLU A 583 25.29 -10.57 -5.01
C GLU A 583 26.60 -11.21 -5.46
N PHE A 584 26.51 -12.27 -6.28
CA PHE A 584 27.68 -12.97 -6.84
C PHE A 584 28.42 -12.06 -7.83
N SER A 585 27.65 -11.29 -8.59
CA SER A 585 28.15 -10.29 -9.54
C SER A 585 27.17 -9.11 -9.65
N ASN A 586 27.51 -8.07 -10.41
CA ASN A 586 26.60 -6.96 -10.70
C ASN A 586 25.36 -7.40 -11.52
N ARG A 587 25.38 -8.62 -12.07
CA ARG A 587 24.31 -9.16 -12.93
C ARG A 587 23.52 -10.29 -12.27
N PHE A 588 24.09 -10.94 -11.27
CA PHE A 588 23.49 -12.13 -10.66
C PHE A 588 23.57 -12.08 -9.14
N GLY A 589 22.41 -12.20 -8.51
CA GLY A 589 22.24 -12.31 -7.06
C GLY A 589 21.24 -13.41 -6.72
N ALA A 590 21.35 -13.95 -5.51
CA ALA A 590 20.38 -14.90 -4.96
C ALA A 590 19.96 -14.50 -3.55
N PHE A 591 18.81 -14.98 -3.13
CA PHE A 591 18.29 -14.75 -1.78
C PHE A 591 17.61 -15.98 -1.19
N VAL A 592 17.58 -16.00 0.13
CA VAL A 592 16.87 -16.98 0.94
C VAL A 592 16.05 -16.20 1.97
N GLY A 593 14.76 -16.47 2.06
CA GLY A 593 13.87 -15.96 3.11
C GLY A 593 13.36 -17.12 3.96
N ILE A 594 13.26 -16.91 5.26
CA ILE A 594 12.56 -17.80 6.19
C ILE A 594 11.58 -16.96 6.97
N ASP A 595 10.30 -17.18 6.72
CA ASP A 595 9.22 -16.54 7.48
C ASP A 595 8.81 -17.45 8.64
N ASN A 596 8.42 -16.83 9.77
CA ASN A 596 8.09 -17.53 11.01
C ASN A 596 9.15 -18.57 11.41
N LEU A 597 10.40 -18.11 11.56
CA LEU A 597 11.57 -18.96 11.84
C LEU A 597 11.37 -19.92 13.02
N LEU A 598 10.65 -19.49 14.06
CA LEU A 598 10.39 -20.26 15.28
C LEU A 598 9.21 -21.21 15.15
N ASN A 599 8.48 -21.17 14.04
CA ASN A 599 7.24 -21.93 13.80
C ASN A 599 6.18 -21.66 14.88
N GLU A 600 6.03 -20.39 15.25
CA GLU A 600 5.00 -19.93 16.20
C GLU A 600 3.61 -20.28 15.66
N GLU A 601 2.77 -20.82 16.53
CA GLU A 601 1.35 -21.04 16.26
C GLU A 601 0.57 -19.81 16.68
N TYR A 602 -0.22 -19.25 15.79
CA TYR A 602 -0.99 -18.03 16.05
C TYR A 602 -2.28 -18.02 15.20
N THR A 603 -3.23 -17.20 15.60
CA THR A 603 -4.44 -16.93 14.85
C THR A 603 -4.43 -15.48 14.38
N GLU A 604 -4.61 -15.22 13.09
CA GLU A 604 -4.76 -13.87 12.53
C GLU A 604 -6.23 -13.48 12.42
N LEU A 605 -7.05 -14.39 11.93
CA LEU A 605 -8.50 -14.31 11.80
C LEU A 605 -9.10 -15.61 12.36
N VAL A 606 -10.26 -15.51 13.03
CA VAL A 606 -10.96 -16.68 13.59
C VAL A 606 -11.22 -17.71 12.51
N ASP A 607 -10.90 -18.97 12.78
CA ASP A 607 -11.11 -20.15 11.93
C ASP A 607 -10.38 -20.18 10.58
N TYR A 608 -9.53 -19.17 10.30
CA TYR A 608 -8.67 -19.16 9.12
C TYR A 608 -7.27 -19.66 9.42
N THR A 609 -6.71 -20.38 8.44
CA THR A 609 -5.35 -20.92 8.52
C THR A 609 -4.31 -19.80 8.45
N THR A 610 -3.25 -19.93 9.24
CA THR A 610 -2.08 -19.05 9.20
C THR A 610 -0.82 -19.79 8.78
N ARG A 611 0.12 -19.05 8.19
CA ARG A 611 1.39 -19.59 7.71
C ARG A 611 2.32 -19.92 8.88
N GLY A 612 2.80 -21.16 8.95
CA GLY A 612 3.89 -21.60 9.81
C GLY A 612 5.25 -21.15 9.30
N ARG A 613 6.29 -21.91 9.66
CA ARG A 613 7.63 -21.66 9.12
C ARG A 613 7.68 -22.00 7.65
N ASN A 614 7.97 -21.00 6.82
CA ASN A 614 8.08 -21.15 5.37
C ASN A 614 9.44 -20.70 4.87
N VAL A 615 9.98 -21.40 3.89
CA VAL A 615 11.30 -21.14 3.28
C VAL A 615 11.10 -20.76 1.82
N ARG A 616 11.76 -19.69 1.39
CA ARG A 616 11.77 -19.22 0.00
C ARG A 616 13.18 -19.04 -0.50
N LEU A 617 13.43 -19.51 -1.71
CA LEU A 617 14.68 -19.37 -2.45
C LEU A 617 14.40 -18.57 -3.73
N GLY A 618 15.29 -17.67 -4.10
CA GLY A 618 15.15 -16.96 -5.36
C GLY A 618 16.44 -16.37 -5.88
N PHE A 619 16.39 -15.91 -7.12
CA PHE A 619 17.49 -15.21 -7.76
C PHE A 619 17.02 -14.00 -8.55
N LYS A 620 17.94 -13.05 -8.74
CA LYS A 620 17.81 -11.91 -9.63
C LYS A 620 18.90 -11.97 -10.68
N LEU A 621 18.50 -11.79 -11.95
CA LEU A 621 19.42 -11.63 -13.07
C LEU A 621 19.17 -10.27 -13.72
N SER A 622 20.22 -9.45 -13.87
CA SER A 622 20.20 -8.14 -14.54
C SER A 622 21.13 -8.17 -15.77
N LEU A 623 20.58 -7.87 -16.95
CA LEU A 623 21.24 -7.93 -18.25
C LEU A 623 21.31 -6.55 -18.91
#